data_a830790c30035a14f1783b8a23579850
#
_entry.id   a830790c30035a14f1783b8a23579850
#
_cell.length_a   1.000
_cell.length_b   1.000
_cell.length_c   1.000
_cell.angle_alpha   90.00
_cell.angle_beta   90.00
_cell.angle_gamma   90.00
#
_symmetry.space_group_name_H-M   'P 1'
#
loop_
_entity.id
_entity.type
_entity.pdbx_description
1 polymer ?
#
loop_
_entity_poly.entity_id
_entity_poly.type
_entity_poly.pdbx_seq_one_letter_code
_entity_poly.pdbx_strand_id
1 'polypeptide(L)'
;MPSTAADVPAPNSILCEQCGYTLDGLPPDSRCPECGKPVIESLSGDGRSPAEWEAGRRRLPGFLRTTRQVIAIPGTFFRNTTTRGPIQSAKIFAALHWCIASILFATAGWIHWFAVMANDTIVGLLPALAWFGIFLLTFASLWGTTLLAAKLSAWEGRYRGMRLPPQVVLRGLYYHAAHYLPVSLLALFSTAIYASLSRRNPIAYLPYTTYYLYAISAEVILAAVYLFGTYWAAMRNMMYANR
;
A
#
# COMPACT_ATOMS: atom_id res chain seq x y z
N MET A 1 -8.28 -36.73 10.43
CA MET A 1 -9.52 -35.98 10.70
C MET A 1 -9.71 -35.00 9.56
N PRO A 2 -10.82 -35.01 8.85
CA PRO A 2 -11.04 -34.03 7.80
C PRO A 2 -11.17 -32.65 8.45
N SER A 3 -10.31 -31.75 8.02
CA SER A 3 -10.45 -30.32 8.30
C SER A 3 -11.76 -29.88 7.66
N THR A 4 -12.79 -29.68 8.45
CA THR A 4 -13.96 -28.95 8.01
C THR A 4 -13.48 -27.56 7.62
N ALA A 5 -13.49 -27.28 6.31
CA ALA A 5 -13.25 -25.92 5.82
C ALA A 5 -14.18 -25.00 6.63
N ALA A 6 -13.61 -24.03 7.33
CA ALA A 6 -14.40 -23.09 8.11
C ALA A 6 -15.42 -22.46 7.16
N ASP A 7 -16.71 -22.62 7.46
CA ASP A 7 -17.77 -22.08 6.62
C ASP A 7 -17.59 -20.56 6.53
N VAL A 8 -17.40 -20.07 5.32
CA VAL A 8 -17.32 -18.62 5.07
C VAL A 8 -18.67 -18.02 5.47
N PRO A 9 -18.72 -17.07 6.42
CA PRO A 9 -19.95 -16.46 6.85
C PRO A 9 -20.78 -15.94 5.68
N ALA A 10 -22.09 -16.13 5.71
CA ALA A 10 -22.97 -15.69 4.64
C ALA A 10 -22.77 -14.19 4.32
N PRO A 11 -22.90 -13.76 3.05
CA PRO A 11 -22.64 -12.37 2.66
C PRO A 11 -23.42 -11.33 3.45
N ASN A 12 -24.59 -11.72 3.97
CA ASN A 12 -25.49 -10.85 4.71
C ASN A 12 -25.38 -10.98 6.23
N SER A 13 -24.58 -11.93 6.74
CA SER A 13 -24.36 -12.08 8.17
C SER A 13 -23.64 -10.87 8.74
N ILE A 14 -24.09 -10.43 9.91
CA ILE A 14 -23.42 -9.36 10.66
C ILE A 14 -22.31 -10.00 11.48
N LEU A 15 -21.07 -9.54 11.27
CA LEU A 15 -19.91 -10.04 11.98
C LEU A 15 -19.43 -9.02 13.01
N CYS A 16 -18.85 -9.54 14.09
CA CYS A 16 -18.06 -8.71 14.99
C CYS A 16 -16.83 -8.17 14.24
N GLU A 17 -16.73 -6.86 14.10
CA GLU A 17 -15.62 -6.23 13.35
C GLU A 17 -14.23 -6.41 14.00
N GLN A 18 -14.17 -6.97 15.21
CA GLN A 18 -12.92 -7.27 15.90
C GLN A 18 -12.46 -8.72 15.72
N CYS A 19 -13.35 -9.71 15.88
CA CYS A 19 -12.97 -11.14 15.88
C CYS A 19 -13.63 -11.96 14.77
N GLY A 20 -14.63 -11.41 14.06
CA GLY A 20 -15.34 -12.12 13.00
C GLY A 20 -16.46 -13.04 13.46
N TYR A 21 -16.77 -13.11 14.76
CA TYR A 21 -17.91 -13.89 15.28
C TYR A 21 -19.23 -13.40 14.67
N THR A 22 -20.12 -14.33 14.31
CA THR A 22 -21.44 -14.02 13.77
C THR A 22 -22.34 -13.44 14.87
N LEU A 23 -22.80 -12.22 14.66
CA LEU A 23 -23.64 -11.48 15.61
C LEU A 23 -25.16 -11.62 15.32
N ASP A 24 -25.53 -12.40 14.31
CA ASP A 24 -26.92 -12.57 13.90
C ASP A 24 -27.73 -13.11 15.09
N GLY A 25 -28.83 -12.42 15.40
CA GLY A 25 -29.73 -12.76 16.51
C GLY A 25 -29.27 -12.29 17.89
N LEU A 26 -28.10 -11.65 18.04
CA LEU A 26 -27.69 -11.06 19.31
C LEU A 26 -28.35 -9.69 19.53
N PRO A 27 -28.81 -9.37 20.76
CA PRO A 27 -29.32 -8.04 21.08
C PRO A 27 -28.27 -6.95 20.87
N PRO A 28 -28.66 -5.76 20.37
CA PRO A 28 -27.72 -4.64 20.14
C PRO A 28 -26.97 -4.17 21.39
N ASP A 29 -27.58 -4.29 22.55
CA ASP A 29 -27.04 -3.91 23.85
C ASP A 29 -26.13 -4.97 24.48
N SER A 30 -26.02 -6.13 23.85
CA SER A 30 -25.16 -7.22 24.28
C SER A 30 -23.69 -7.03 23.87
N ARG A 31 -22.85 -7.96 24.33
CA ARG A 31 -21.44 -8.03 23.96
C ARG A 31 -21.17 -9.27 23.11
N CYS A 32 -20.20 -9.15 22.21
CA CYS A 32 -19.72 -10.30 21.44
C CYS A 32 -19.25 -11.41 22.39
N PRO A 33 -19.75 -12.65 22.25
CA PRO A 33 -19.39 -13.75 23.15
C PRO A 33 -17.91 -14.10 23.14
N GLU A 34 -17.23 -13.84 22.01
CA GLU A 34 -15.80 -14.23 21.86
C GLU A 34 -14.83 -13.16 22.35
N CYS A 35 -15.06 -11.89 22.01
CA CYS A 35 -14.05 -10.84 22.29
C CYS A 35 -14.56 -9.74 23.23
N GLY A 36 -15.83 -9.78 23.65
CA GLY A 36 -16.42 -8.79 24.56
C GLY A 36 -16.72 -7.43 23.96
N LYS A 37 -16.48 -7.20 22.64
CA LYS A 37 -16.79 -5.93 21.97
C LYS A 37 -18.31 -5.69 22.01
N PRO A 38 -18.80 -4.47 22.33
CA PRO A 38 -20.21 -4.16 22.24
C PRO A 38 -20.76 -4.43 20.82
N VAL A 39 -21.87 -5.16 20.74
CA VAL A 39 -22.51 -5.53 19.46
C VAL A 39 -22.91 -4.31 18.66
N ILE A 40 -23.43 -3.27 19.34
CA ILE A 40 -23.87 -2.02 18.71
C ILE A 40 -22.75 -1.35 17.88
N GLU A 41 -21.48 -1.47 18.29
CA GLU A 41 -20.35 -0.90 17.55
C GLU A 41 -20.07 -1.60 16.22
N SER A 42 -20.53 -2.84 16.05
CA SER A 42 -20.43 -3.59 14.80
C SER A 42 -21.70 -3.46 13.94
N LEU A 43 -22.83 -3.07 14.54
CA LEU A 43 -24.12 -2.86 13.85
C LEU A 43 -24.22 -1.45 13.27
N SER A 44 -23.72 -0.45 14.01
CA SER A 44 -23.83 0.95 13.62
C SER A 44 -23.01 1.21 12.36
N GLY A 45 -23.70 1.57 11.28
CA GLY A 45 -23.06 2.01 10.03
C GLY A 45 -22.25 3.31 10.18
N ASP A 46 -22.30 3.93 11.34
CA ASP A 46 -21.71 5.23 11.66
C ASP A 46 -20.22 5.13 12.02
N GLY A 47 -19.70 3.91 12.24
CA GLY A 47 -18.29 3.68 12.60
C GLY A 47 -17.30 3.86 11.45
N ARG A 48 -17.75 3.83 10.20
CA ARG A 48 -16.89 3.95 9.01
C ARG A 48 -17.37 5.07 8.10
N SER A 49 -16.45 5.93 7.68
CA SER A 49 -16.73 7.05 6.79
C SER A 49 -15.92 6.95 5.49
N PRO A 50 -16.39 7.56 4.39
CA PRO A 50 -15.56 7.68 3.20
C PRO A 50 -14.24 8.42 3.51
N ALA A 51 -13.14 8.01 2.87
CA ALA A 51 -11.89 8.74 2.97
C ALA A 51 -12.09 10.20 2.50
N GLU A 52 -11.35 11.14 3.07
CA GLU A 52 -11.49 12.57 2.74
C GLU A 52 -11.30 12.85 1.24
N TRP A 53 -10.48 12.07 0.57
CA TRP A 53 -10.33 12.07 -0.88
C TRP A 53 -11.65 11.80 -1.62
N GLU A 54 -12.48 10.90 -1.10
CA GLU A 54 -13.77 10.55 -1.69
C GLU A 54 -14.85 11.59 -1.32
N ALA A 55 -14.88 12.01 -0.06
CA ALA A 55 -15.85 12.97 0.45
C ALA A 55 -15.64 14.39 -0.12
N GLY A 56 -14.38 14.78 -0.35
CA GLY A 56 -13.97 16.13 -0.75
C GLY A 56 -14.00 16.41 -2.25
N ARG A 57 -14.75 15.68 -3.06
CA ARG A 57 -14.80 15.84 -4.52
C ARG A 57 -13.43 15.76 -5.20
N ARG A 58 -12.52 14.92 -4.68
CA ARG A 58 -11.17 14.67 -5.23
C ARG A 58 -10.31 15.94 -5.33
N ARG A 59 -10.39 16.84 -4.35
CA ARG A 59 -9.55 18.03 -4.28
C ARG A 59 -8.18 17.73 -3.67
N LEU A 60 -7.18 18.51 -4.02
CA LEU A 60 -5.82 18.38 -3.51
C LEU A 60 -5.73 18.29 -1.97
N PRO A 61 -6.45 19.10 -1.17
CA PRO A 61 -6.43 18.94 0.28
C PRO A 61 -6.90 17.57 0.76
N GLY A 62 -7.96 17.02 0.17
CA GLY A 62 -8.45 15.67 0.48
C GLY A 62 -7.44 14.59 0.12
N PHE A 63 -6.73 14.74 -1.02
CA PHE A 63 -5.65 13.85 -1.42
C PHE A 63 -4.53 13.85 -0.38
N LEU A 64 -4.00 15.02 -0.01
CA LEU A 64 -2.90 15.13 0.93
C LEU A 64 -3.27 14.63 2.34
N ARG A 65 -4.47 14.93 2.83
CA ARG A 65 -4.94 14.45 4.14
C ARG A 65 -5.11 12.94 4.15
N THR A 66 -5.73 12.37 3.12
CA THR A 66 -5.87 10.91 2.99
C THR A 66 -4.49 10.24 2.91
N THR A 67 -3.57 10.76 2.11
CA THR A 67 -2.19 10.26 2.02
C THR A 67 -1.50 10.27 3.39
N ARG A 68 -1.59 11.39 4.12
CA ARG A 68 -1.04 11.51 5.47
C ARG A 68 -1.66 10.49 6.43
N GLN A 69 -2.98 10.32 6.41
CA GLN A 69 -3.67 9.37 7.29
C GLN A 69 -3.26 7.93 6.99
N VAL A 70 -3.18 7.56 5.71
CA VAL A 70 -2.74 6.21 5.29
C VAL A 70 -1.31 5.94 5.77
N ILE A 71 -0.39 6.88 5.57
CA ILE A 71 1.03 6.69 5.90
C ILE A 71 1.27 6.73 7.41
N ALA A 72 0.69 7.70 8.13
CA ALA A 72 1.01 7.94 9.53
C ALA A 72 0.26 7.01 10.51
N ILE A 73 -0.98 6.66 10.20
CA ILE A 73 -1.87 5.89 11.09
C ILE A 73 -2.67 4.83 10.32
N PRO A 74 -2.00 3.90 9.58
CA PRO A 74 -2.69 2.96 8.69
C PRO A 74 -3.75 2.14 9.39
N GLY A 75 -3.48 1.62 10.59
CA GLY A 75 -4.45 0.82 11.34
C GLY A 75 -5.76 1.56 11.62
N THR A 76 -5.68 2.81 12.05
CA THR A 76 -6.86 3.67 12.31
C THR A 76 -7.57 4.04 11.01
N PHE A 77 -6.81 4.40 9.97
CA PHE A 77 -7.38 4.73 8.66
C PHE A 77 -8.22 3.59 8.11
N PHE A 78 -7.65 2.38 8.01
CA PHE A 78 -8.35 1.22 7.46
C PHE A 78 -9.50 0.71 8.34
N ARG A 79 -9.44 0.94 9.65
CA ARG A 79 -10.53 0.62 10.57
C ARG A 79 -11.73 1.53 10.36
N ASN A 80 -11.48 2.82 10.09
CA ASN A 80 -12.52 3.85 10.02
C ASN A 80 -13.00 4.13 8.60
N THR A 81 -12.31 3.60 7.57
CA THR A 81 -12.68 3.83 6.17
C THR A 81 -13.74 2.85 5.72
N THR A 82 -14.78 3.35 5.05
CA THR A 82 -15.84 2.52 4.48
C THR A 82 -15.28 1.53 3.44
N THR A 83 -15.79 0.30 3.51
CA THR A 83 -15.46 -0.74 2.53
C THR A 83 -16.39 -0.73 1.33
N ARG A 84 -17.50 -0.01 1.42
CA ARG A 84 -18.52 0.13 0.38
C ARG A 84 -18.36 1.45 -0.39
N GLY A 85 -18.93 1.51 -1.56
CA GLY A 85 -18.91 2.68 -2.43
C GLY A 85 -18.11 2.48 -3.72
N PRO A 86 -18.11 3.46 -4.62
CA PRO A 86 -17.48 3.33 -5.93
C PRO A 86 -15.96 3.19 -5.80
N ILE A 87 -15.43 2.06 -6.29
CA ILE A 87 -14.01 1.74 -6.26
C ILE A 87 -13.15 2.71 -7.10
N GLN A 88 -13.78 3.42 -8.03
CA GLN A 88 -13.11 4.32 -8.96
C GLN A 88 -12.33 5.44 -8.25
N SER A 89 -12.84 5.96 -7.14
CA SER A 89 -12.15 7.00 -6.37
C SER A 89 -10.85 6.48 -5.75
N ALA A 90 -10.89 5.29 -5.15
CA ALA A 90 -9.71 4.64 -4.61
C ALA A 90 -8.70 4.27 -5.72
N LYS A 91 -9.18 3.81 -6.89
CA LYS A 91 -8.33 3.53 -8.06
C LYS A 91 -7.60 4.76 -8.57
N ILE A 92 -8.27 5.91 -8.67
CA ILE A 92 -7.63 7.17 -9.08
C ILE A 92 -6.59 7.60 -8.04
N PHE A 93 -6.89 7.47 -6.74
CA PHE A 93 -5.94 7.73 -5.66
C PHE A 93 -4.67 6.88 -5.81
N ALA A 94 -4.82 5.58 -6.06
CA ALA A 94 -3.71 4.68 -6.32
C ALA A 94 -2.91 5.07 -7.55
N ALA A 95 -3.59 5.37 -8.67
CA ALA A 95 -2.94 5.75 -9.93
C ALA A 95 -2.06 7.01 -9.77
N LEU A 96 -2.53 8.00 -9.01
CA LEU A 96 -1.74 9.19 -8.69
C LEU A 96 -0.49 8.82 -7.87
N HIS A 97 -0.61 7.95 -6.86
CA HIS A 97 0.54 7.52 -6.06
C HIS A 97 1.52 6.66 -6.87
N TRP A 98 1.04 5.75 -7.73
CA TRP A 98 1.90 4.99 -8.64
C TRP A 98 2.65 5.91 -9.59
N CYS A 99 1.98 6.93 -10.13
CA CYS A 99 2.61 7.90 -11.01
C CYS A 99 3.72 8.68 -10.27
N ILE A 100 3.43 9.24 -9.10
CA ILE A 100 4.40 9.99 -8.29
C ILE A 100 5.58 9.09 -7.88
N ALA A 101 5.32 7.89 -7.36
CA ALA A 101 6.37 6.96 -6.97
C ALA A 101 7.22 6.53 -8.16
N SER A 102 6.63 6.29 -9.32
CA SER A 102 7.35 5.92 -10.54
C SER A 102 8.24 7.05 -11.08
N ILE A 103 7.80 8.31 -10.96
CA ILE A 103 8.65 9.48 -11.27
C ILE A 103 9.87 9.52 -10.35
N LEU A 104 9.68 9.31 -9.05
CA LEU A 104 10.77 9.32 -8.06
C LEU A 104 11.73 8.16 -8.30
N PHE A 105 11.25 6.94 -8.52
CA PHE A 105 12.10 5.79 -8.85
C PHE A 105 12.83 5.94 -10.18
N ALA A 106 12.15 6.46 -11.21
CA ALA A 106 12.78 6.72 -12.50
C ALA A 106 13.90 7.77 -12.37
N THR A 107 13.67 8.81 -11.57
CA THR A 107 14.67 9.83 -11.29
C THR A 107 15.85 9.26 -10.49
N ALA A 108 15.60 8.41 -9.49
CA ALA A 108 16.65 7.70 -8.77
C ALA A 108 17.48 6.81 -9.69
N GLY A 109 16.82 5.99 -10.52
CA GLY A 109 17.49 5.11 -11.49
C GLY A 109 18.28 5.90 -12.53
N TRP A 110 17.77 7.03 -12.98
CA TRP A 110 18.47 7.93 -13.90
C TRP A 110 19.71 8.56 -13.26
N ILE A 111 19.63 9.07 -12.03
CA ILE A 111 20.77 9.59 -11.26
C ILE A 111 21.79 8.50 -11.04
N HIS A 112 21.36 7.29 -10.66
CA HIS A 112 22.24 6.14 -10.49
C HIS A 112 23.01 5.82 -11.77
N TRP A 113 22.31 5.71 -12.90
CA TRP A 113 22.96 5.45 -14.19
C TRP A 113 24.03 6.50 -14.52
N PHE A 114 23.67 7.78 -14.40
CA PHE A 114 24.66 8.86 -14.66
C PHE A 114 25.83 8.87 -13.68
N ALA A 115 25.60 8.53 -12.42
CA ALA A 115 26.68 8.47 -11.44
C ALA A 115 27.63 7.29 -11.66
N VAL A 116 27.13 6.17 -12.20
CA VAL A 116 27.89 4.91 -12.35
C VAL A 116 28.42 4.75 -13.78
N MET A 117 27.67 5.15 -14.80
CA MET A 117 27.95 4.87 -16.21
C MET A 117 28.46 6.08 -16.99
N ALA A 118 28.46 7.27 -16.40
CA ALA A 118 28.76 8.48 -17.13
C ALA A 118 30.26 8.59 -17.46
N ASN A 119 30.62 8.09 -18.61
CA ASN A 119 31.55 8.77 -19.48
C ASN A 119 30.75 9.91 -20.16
N ASP A 120 31.32 11.11 -20.24
CA ASP A 120 30.71 12.35 -20.75
C ASP A 120 30.19 12.30 -22.21
N THR A 121 30.12 11.10 -22.79
CA THR A 121 29.81 10.88 -24.21
C THR A 121 28.35 10.52 -24.52
N ILE A 122 27.48 10.30 -23.51
CA ILE A 122 26.08 10.00 -23.78
C ILE A 122 25.27 11.29 -23.82
N VAL A 123 25.32 11.95 -24.97
CA VAL A 123 24.55 13.16 -25.27
C VAL A 123 23.33 12.79 -26.13
N GLY A 124 22.20 13.47 -25.96
CA GLY A 124 21.05 13.35 -26.84
C GLY A 124 19.78 12.77 -26.19
N LEU A 125 18.96 12.11 -27.00
CA LEU A 125 17.64 11.61 -26.61
C LEU A 125 17.67 10.35 -25.71
N LEU A 126 18.75 9.57 -25.75
CA LEU A 126 18.87 8.28 -25.07
C LEU A 126 18.63 8.33 -23.55
N PRO A 127 19.17 9.33 -22.80
CA PRO A 127 18.90 9.46 -21.37
C PRO A 127 17.43 9.70 -21.05
N ALA A 128 16.73 10.50 -21.86
CA ALA A 128 15.31 10.77 -21.68
C ALA A 128 14.46 9.51 -21.96
N LEU A 129 14.82 8.74 -22.99
CA LEU A 129 14.18 7.47 -23.30
C LEU A 129 14.41 6.44 -22.19
N ALA A 130 15.61 6.38 -21.61
CA ALA A 130 15.92 5.51 -20.49
C ALA A 130 15.08 5.88 -19.25
N TRP A 131 15.02 7.17 -18.89
CA TRP A 131 14.17 7.64 -17.80
C TRP A 131 12.71 7.27 -18.01
N PHE A 132 12.19 7.51 -19.21
CA PHE A 132 10.80 7.17 -19.54
C PHE A 132 10.54 5.67 -19.52
N GLY A 133 11.51 4.86 -19.99
CA GLY A 133 11.44 3.41 -19.93
C GLY A 133 11.39 2.89 -18.47
N ILE A 134 12.23 3.44 -17.58
CA ILE A 134 12.22 3.10 -16.14
C ILE A 134 10.88 3.52 -15.52
N PHE A 135 10.36 4.72 -15.86
CA PHE A 135 9.06 5.17 -15.39
C PHE A 135 7.94 4.20 -15.76
N LEU A 136 7.84 3.82 -17.02
CA LEU A 136 6.80 2.90 -17.50
C LEU A 136 6.91 1.52 -16.85
N LEU A 137 8.13 0.99 -16.75
CA LEU A 137 8.39 -0.31 -16.12
C LEU A 137 7.99 -0.29 -14.64
N THR A 138 8.38 0.75 -13.91
CA THR A 138 8.03 0.90 -12.49
C THR A 138 6.53 1.05 -12.30
N PHE A 139 5.89 1.90 -13.10
CA PHE A 139 4.43 2.08 -13.04
C PHE A 139 3.69 0.77 -13.30
N ALA A 140 4.05 0.05 -14.35
CA ALA A 140 3.46 -1.25 -14.68
C ALA A 140 3.71 -2.29 -13.57
N SER A 141 4.90 -2.27 -12.96
CA SER A 141 5.24 -3.16 -11.84
C SER A 141 4.40 -2.86 -10.59
N LEU A 142 4.27 -1.58 -10.20
CA LEU A 142 3.45 -1.18 -9.05
C LEU A 142 1.96 -1.52 -9.25
N TRP A 143 1.45 -1.28 -10.44
CA TRP A 143 0.09 -1.65 -10.80
C TRP A 143 -0.09 -3.17 -10.81
N GLY A 144 0.79 -3.91 -11.50
CA GLY A 144 0.73 -5.37 -11.61
C GLY A 144 0.86 -6.08 -10.26
N THR A 145 1.81 -5.65 -9.41
CA THR A 145 1.96 -6.20 -8.05
C THR A 145 0.75 -5.93 -7.17
N THR A 146 0.12 -4.76 -7.31
CA THR A 146 -1.13 -4.45 -6.59
C THR A 146 -2.26 -5.40 -6.99
N LEU A 147 -2.44 -5.66 -8.28
CA LEU A 147 -3.45 -6.60 -8.77
C LEU A 147 -3.15 -8.05 -8.36
N LEU A 148 -1.88 -8.46 -8.41
CA LEU A 148 -1.45 -9.77 -7.97
C LEU A 148 -1.69 -9.96 -6.46
N ALA A 149 -1.29 -8.96 -5.65
CA ALA A 149 -1.55 -8.97 -4.21
C ALA A 149 -3.05 -9.04 -3.91
N ALA A 150 -3.90 -8.35 -4.68
CA ALA A 150 -5.36 -8.43 -4.53
C ALA A 150 -5.90 -9.83 -4.78
N LYS A 151 -5.44 -10.50 -5.84
CA LYS A 151 -5.86 -11.87 -6.17
C LYS A 151 -5.40 -12.85 -5.09
N LEU A 152 -4.15 -12.76 -4.66
CA LEU A 152 -3.59 -13.64 -3.64
C LEU A 152 -4.29 -13.45 -2.28
N SER A 153 -4.54 -12.20 -1.88
CA SER A 153 -5.25 -11.89 -0.63
C SER A 153 -6.70 -12.39 -0.65
N ALA A 154 -7.40 -12.22 -1.77
CA ALA A 154 -8.75 -12.72 -1.92
C ALA A 154 -8.81 -14.26 -1.93
N TRP A 155 -7.79 -14.91 -2.49
CA TRP A 155 -7.64 -16.36 -2.47
C TRP A 155 -7.35 -16.87 -1.05
N GLU A 156 -6.38 -16.26 -0.36
CA GLU A 156 -6.04 -16.59 1.03
C GLU A 156 -7.21 -16.35 1.98
N GLY A 157 -7.92 -15.23 1.82
CA GLY A 157 -9.10 -14.94 2.61
C GLY A 157 -10.17 -16.04 2.49
N ARG A 158 -10.44 -16.51 1.27
CA ARG A 158 -11.35 -17.63 1.04
C ARG A 158 -10.85 -18.93 1.67
N TYR A 159 -9.57 -19.22 1.52
CA TYR A 159 -8.97 -20.43 2.09
C TYR A 159 -9.06 -20.46 3.62
N ARG A 160 -8.92 -19.30 4.28
CA ARG A 160 -9.00 -19.17 5.74
C ARG A 160 -10.42 -18.94 6.27
N GLY A 161 -11.44 -18.96 5.42
CA GLY A 161 -12.83 -18.68 5.84
C GLY A 161 -13.08 -17.20 6.23
N MET A 162 -12.19 -16.29 5.83
CA MET A 162 -12.35 -14.85 6.11
C MET A 162 -13.30 -14.21 5.10
N ARG A 163 -14.13 -13.26 5.56
CA ARG A 163 -14.98 -12.48 4.67
C ARG A 163 -14.21 -11.28 4.08
N LEU A 164 -13.40 -11.57 3.06
CA LEU A 164 -12.64 -10.57 2.29
C LEU A 164 -13.11 -10.55 0.82
N PRO A 165 -14.22 -9.85 0.51
CA PRO A 165 -14.65 -9.71 -0.87
C PRO A 165 -13.55 -9.05 -1.73
N PRO A 166 -13.37 -9.47 -3.00
CA PRO A 166 -12.33 -8.92 -3.87
C PRO A 166 -12.35 -7.40 -3.99
N GLN A 167 -13.53 -6.78 -3.95
CA GLN A 167 -13.67 -5.32 -4.00
C GLN A 167 -13.13 -4.63 -2.75
N VAL A 168 -13.32 -5.23 -1.57
CA VAL A 168 -12.78 -4.71 -0.30
C VAL A 168 -11.26 -4.79 -0.31
N VAL A 169 -10.72 -5.93 -0.74
CA VAL A 169 -9.27 -6.13 -0.87
C VAL A 169 -8.66 -5.12 -1.83
N LEU A 170 -9.24 -4.97 -3.03
CA LEU A 170 -8.78 -3.99 -4.03
C LEU A 170 -8.82 -2.56 -3.48
N ARG A 171 -9.90 -2.19 -2.78
CA ARG A 171 -10.03 -0.87 -2.18
C ARG A 171 -8.92 -0.61 -1.16
N GLY A 172 -8.66 -1.58 -0.28
CA GLY A 172 -7.57 -1.51 0.69
C GLY A 172 -6.21 -1.33 0.02
N LEU A 173 -5.93 -2.12 -1.00
CA LEU A 173 -4.66 -2.05 -1.75
C LEU A 173 -4.51 -0.76 -2.57
N TYR A 174 -5.60 -0.20 -3.07
CA TYR A 174 -5.55 1.10 -3.75
C TYR A 174 -5.18 2.22 -2.78
N TYR A 175 -5.69 2.23 -1.55
CA TYR A 175 -5.23 3.19 -0.53
C TYR A 175 -3.81 2.88 -0.05
N HIS A 176 -3.46 1.59 0.06
CA HIS A 176 -2.10 1.16 0.41
C HIS A 176 -1.03 1.68 -0.56
N ALA A 177 -1.39 2.01 -1.81
CA ALA A 177 -0.48 2.59 -2.79
C ALA A 177 0.25 3.86 -2.30
N ALA A 178 -0.31 4.60 -1.33
CA ALA A 178 0.34 5.75 -0.72
C ALA A 178 1.67 5.38 -0.02
N HIS A 179 1.83 4.13 0.42
CA HIS A 179 3.05 3.66 1.08
C HIS A 179 4.25 3.51 0.12
N TYR A 180 4.03 3.54 -1.19
CA TYR A 180 5.14 3.60 -2.14
C TYR A 180 5.85 4.95 -2.15
N LEU A 181 5.19 6.02 -1.66
CA LEU A 181 5.77 7.36 -1.62
C LEU A 181 7.01 7.45 -0.69
N PRO A 182 6.95 7.09 0.60
CA PRO A 182 8.14 7.11 1.45
C PRO A 182 9.25 6.19 0.95
N VAL A 183 8.93 5.03 0.36
CA VAL A 183 9.93 4.11 -0.20
C VAL A 183 10.65 4.72 -1.40
N SER A 184 9.91 5.34 -2.33
CA SER A 184 10.51 5.99 -3.50
C SER A 184 11.30 7.24 -3.15
N LEU A 185 10.88 8.01 -2.14
CA LEU A 185 11.65 9.13 -1.60
C LEU A 185 12.96 8.66 -0.99
N LEU A 186 12.95 7.60 -0.19
CA LEU A 186 14.15 7.03 0.41
C LEU A 186 15.14 6.61 -0.68
N ALA A 187 14.69 5.87 -1.70
CA ALA A 187 15.52 5.46 -2.84
C ALA A 187 16.10 6.65 -3.61
N LEU A 188 15.34 7.74 -3.78
CA LEU A 188 15.85 8.95 -4.42
C LEU A 188 16.93 9.63 -3.58
N PHE A 189 16.72 9.77 -2.26
CA PHE A 189 17.68 10.40 -1.36
C PHE A 189 18.99 9.62 -1.26
N SER A 190 18.95 8.30 -1.08
CA SER A 190 20.15 7.47 -1.00
C SER A 190 20.95 7.52 -2.29
N THR A 191 20.27 7.47 -3.44
CA THR A 191 20.93 7.57 -4.75
C THR A 191 21.56 8.96 -4.98
N ALA A 192 20.86 10.03 -4.57
CA ALA A 192 21.40 11.38 -4.68
C ALA A 192 22.62 11.60 -3.79
N ILE A 193 22.62 11.07 -2.58
CA ILE A 193 23.76 11.09 -1.67
C ILE A 193 24.95 10.33 -2.29
N TYR A 194 24.71 9.10 -2.77
CA TYR A 194 25.73 8.32 -3.45
C TYR A 194 26.34 9.06 -4.64
N ALA A 195 25.53 9.59 -5.53
CA ALA A 195 25.99 10.34 -6.70
C ALA A 195 26.82 11.57 -6.30
N SER A 196 26.43 12.26 -5.24
CA SER A 196 27.18 13.42 -4.70
C SER A 196 28.54 13.04 -4.16
N LEU A 197 28.63 11.92 -3.41
CA LEU A 197 29.88 11.42 -2.84
C LEU A 197 30.83 10.87 -3.92
N SER A 198 30.31 10.15 -4.90
CA SER A 198 31.09 9.59 -6.00
C SER A 198 31.75 10.65 -6.87
N ARG A 199 31.07 11.78 -7.11
CA ARG A 199 31.63 12.90 -7.86
C ARG A 199 32.74 13.64 -7.12
N ARG A 200 32.69 13.67 -5.77
CA ARG A 200 33.70 14.37 -4.95
C ARG A 200 35.00 13.59 -4.79
N ASN A 201 34.96 12.27 -4.85
CA ASN A 201 36.10 11.39 -4.59
C ASN A 201 36.17 10.26 -5.62
N PRO A 202 36.60 10.54 -6.86
CA PRO A 202 36.68 9.51 -7.91
C PRO A 202 37.69 8.38 -7.60
N ILE A 203 38.74 8.64 -6.80
CA ILE A 203 39.74 7.63 -6.41
C ILE A 203 39.20 6.65 -5.36
N ALA A 204 38.24 7.08 -4.52
CA ALA A 204 37.60 6.26 -3.49
C ALA A 204 36.31 5.56 -3.97
N TYR A 205 36.09 5.47 -5.28
CA TYR A 205 34.87 4.94 -5.89
C TYR A 205 34.51 3.53 -5.43
N LEU A 206 35.45 2.60 -5.38
CA LEU A 206 35.21 1.20 -5.01
C LEU A 206 34.58 1.03 -3.59
N PRO A 207 35.16 1.62 -2.52
CA PRO A 207 34.57 1.55 -1.19
C PRO A 207 33.18 2.14 -1.13
N TYR A 208 32.96 3.32 -1.75
CA TYR A 208 31.64 3.95 -1.78
C TYR A 208 30.61 3.12 -2.52
N THR A 209 30.99 2.45 -3.62
CA THR A 209 30.10 1.54 -4.36
C THR A 209 29.68 0.35 -3.50
N THR A 210 30.59 -0.25 -2.76
CA THR A 210 30.28 -1.37 -1.86
C THR A 210 29.33 -0.95 -0.75
N TYR A 211 29.59 0.16 -0.06
CA TYR A 211 28.69 0.68 0.96
C TYR A 211 27.30 1.06 0.41
N TYR A 212 27.27 1.61 -0.80
CA TYR A 212 26.02 1.93 -1.48
C TYR A 212 25.21 0.66 -1.79
N LEU A 213 25.85 -0.41 -2.26
CA LEU A 213 25.16 -1.68 -2.49
C LEU A 213 24.58 -2.27 -1.20
N TYR A 214 25.30 -2.18 -0.09
CA TYR A 214 24.78 -2.59 1.22
C TYR A 214 23.60 -1.70 1.65
N ALA A 215 23.70 -0.39 1.45
CA ALA A 215 22.61 0.54 1.76
C ALA A 215 21.35 0.23 0.96
N ILE A 216 21.45 0.07 -0.36
CA ILE A 216 20.32 -0.31 -1.21
C ILE A 216 19.74 -1.67 -0.80
N SER A 217 20.58 -2.66 -0.48
CA SER A 217 20.10 -3.97 -0.03
C SER A 217 19.32 -3.86 1.29
N ALA A 218 19.81 -3.07 2.23
CA ALA A 218 19.11 -2.79 3.49
C ALA A 218 17.80 -2.04 3.25
N GLU A 219 17.78 -1.04 2.35
CA GLU A 219 16.57 -0.31 1.98
C GLU A 219 15.50 -1.23 1.37
N VAL A 220 15.89 -2.15 0.49
CA VAL A 220 14.94 -3.13 -0.10
C VAL A 220 14.33 -4.01 0.99
N ILE A 221 15.12 -4.50 1.93
CA ILE A 221 14.62 -5.31 3.05
C ILE A 221 13.68 -4.49 3.94
N LEU A 222 14.09 -3.28 4.33
CA LEU A 222 13.27 -2.39 5.15
C LEU A 222 11.97 -2.00 4.46
N ALA A 223 12.02 -1.70 3.16
CA ALA A 223 10.84 -1.41 2.35
C ALA A 223 9.90 -2.61 2.28
N ALA A 224 10.43 -3.83 2.09
CA ALA A 224 9.61 -5.04 2.08
C ALA A 224 8.91 -5.28 3.43
N VAL A 225 9.62 -5.15 4.54
CA VAL A 225 9.06 -5.28 5.89
C VAL A 225 8.00 -4.19 6.15
N TYR A 226 8.30 -2.95 5.79
CA TYR A 226 7.38 -1.82 5.93
C TYR A 226 6.10 -2.02 5.12
N LEU A 227 6.23 -2.34 3.82
CA LEU A 227 5.08 -2.54 2.93
C LEU A 227 4.25 -3.75 3.35
N PHE A 228 4.89 -4.84 3.78
CA PHE A 228 4.17 -6.00 4.30
C PHE A 228 3.44 -5.69 5.60
N GLY A 229 4.07 -5.00 6.54
CA GLY A 229 3.45 -4.61 7.82
C GLY A 229 2.23 -3.70 7.64
N THR A 230 2.33 -2.71 6.74
CA THR A 230 1.22 -1.80 6.43
C THR A 230 0.11 -2.48 5.62
N TYR A 231 0.47 -3.39 4.70
CA TYR A 231 -0.48 -4.26 4.01
C TYR A 231 -1.26 -5.13 5.00
N TRP A 232 -0.55 -5.78 5.94
CA TRP A 232 -1.20 -6.60 6.97
C TRP A 232 -2.14 -5.78 7.84
N ALA A 233 -1.71 -4.59 8.25
CA ALA A 233 -2.57 -3.66 8.99
C ALA A 233 -3.85 -3.29 8.21
N ALA A 234 -3.74 -3.06 6.90
CA ALA A 234 -4.90 -2.80 6.05
C ALA A 234 -5.85 -3.99 6.02
N MET A 235 -5.35 -5.18 5.68
CA MET A 235 -6.20 -6.37 5.53
C MET A 235 -6.86 -6.77 6.85
N ARG A 236 -6.10 -6.76 7.97
CA ARG A 236 -6.63 -7.09 9.29
C ARG A 236 -7.77 -6.16 9.73
N ASN A 237 -7.69 -4.87 9.42
CA ASN A 237 -8.73 -3.91 9.81
C ASN A 237 -9.95 -3.89 8.87
N MET A 238 -9.86 -4.56 7.71
CA MET A 238 -10.94 -4.60 6.72
C MET A 238 -11.61 -5.97 6.61
N MET A 239 -11.01 -7.05 7.13
CA MET A 239 -11.45 -8.42 6.88
C MET A 239 -12.80 -8.80 7.46
N TYR A 240 -13.29 -8.07 8.46
CA TYR A 240 -14.60 -8.30 9.06
C TYR A 240 -15.53 -7.09 8.96
N ALA A 241 -15.20 -6.16 8.07
CA ALA A 241 -16.01 -4.96 7.92
C ALA A 241 -17.41 -5.29 7.40
N ASN A 242 -18.43 -4.81 8.11
CA ASN A 242 -19.84 -5.00 7.75
C ASN A 242 -20.30 -4.00 6.71
N ARG A 243 -19.71 -2.80 6.64
CA ARG A 243 -20.12 -1.68 5.75
C ARG A 243 -18.94 -0.82 5.31
#